data_2fbc23451554378597bdbb44e65a1913
#
_entry.id   2fbc23451554378597bdbb44e65a1913
#
_cell.length_a   1.000
_cell.length_b   1.000
_cell.length_c   1.000
_cell.angle_alpha   90.00
_cell.angle_beta   90.00
_cell.angle_gamma   90.00
#
_symmetry.space_group_name_H-M   'P 1'
#
loop_
_entity.id
_entity.type
_entity.pdbx_description
1 polymer ?
#
loop_
_entity_poly.entity_id
_entity_poly.type
_entity_poly.pdbx_seq_one_letter_code
_entity_poly.pdbx_strand_id
1 'polypeptide(L)'
;MPSRFIFGSLLIAAAMTVGSVAQTGADPTIKWAAVNLRDATMIAGSFVSGPVVFIHDDARMAAGEPCTKVHRFEAGEGVGEELVAFHCKPRWTKAPQQFTQQVRTSADGPRIMTEYQFAGDEEAHEIPRTAR
;
A
#
# COMPACT_ATOMS: atom_id res chain seq x y z
N MET A 1 -61.25 -48.61 9.06
CA MET A 1 -60.32 -48.11 8.01
C MET A 1 -59.36 -47.14 8.67
N PRO A 2 -58.15 -47.52 8.96
CA PRO A 2 -57.23 -46.58 9.56
C PRO A 2 -56.65 -45.66 8.48
N SER A 3 -56.90 -44.37 8.63
CA SER A 3 -56.33 -43.29 7.80
C SER A 3 -54.85 -43.17 8.14
N ARG A 4 -53.99 -43.41 7.18
CA ARG A 4 -52.54 -43.19 7.31
C ARG A 4 -52.24 -41.68 7.02
N PHE A 5 -52.00 -40.94 8.07
CA PHE A 5 -51.45 -39.63 7.94
C PHE A 5 -49.90 -39.74 7.65
N ILE A 6 -49.53 -39.36 6.44
CA ILE A 6 -48.14 -39.25 6.06
C ILE A 6 -47.70 -37.85 6.48
N PHE A 7 -46.94 -37.80 7.56
CA PHE A 7 -46.21 -36.55 7.92
C PHE A 7 -45.04 -36.40 6.98
N GLY A 8 -45.21 -35.54 6.00
CA GLY A 8 -44.12 -35.09 5.18
C GLY A 8 -43.25 -34.13 5.99
N SER A 9 -42.06 -34.57 6.38
CA SER A 9 -41.05 -33.71 6.99
C SER A 9 -40.51 -32.75 5.93
N LEU A 10 -40.92 -31.50 6.02
CA LEU A 10 -40.38 -30.44 5.22
C LEU A 10 -39.00 -30.05 5.80
N LEU A 11 -37.92 -30.58 5.23
CA LEU A 11 -36.58 -30.16 5.52
C LEU A 11 -36.37 -28.77 4.90
N ILE A 12 -36.48 -27.73 5.71
CA ILE A 12 -36.08 -26.41 5.33
C ILE A 12 -34.54 -26.37 5.41
N ALA A 13 -33.89 -26.56 4.29
CA ALA A 13 -32.47 -26.26 4.19
C ALA A 13 -32.29 -24.75 4.24
N ALA A 14 -31.92 -24.24 5.40
CA ALA A 14 -31.45 -22.87 5.52
C ALA A 14 -30.13 -22.76 4.78
N ALA A 15 -30.15 -22.28 3.55
CA ALA A 15 -28.95 -21.88 2.84
C ALA A 15 -28.41 -20.66 3.56
N MET A 16 -27.38 -20.87 4.39
CA MET A 16 -26.56 -19.80 4.88
C MET A 16 -25.79 -19.24 3.69
N THR A 17 -26.30 -18.21 3.09
CA THR A 17 -25.50 -17.36 2.20
C THR A 17 -24.46 -16.71 3.06
N VAL A 18 -23.26 -17.27 3.08
CA VAL A 18 -22.08 -16.55 3.54
C VAL A 18 -21.92 -15.38 2.57
N GLY A 19 -22.42 -14.22 2.99
CA GLY A 19 -22.22 -13.01 2.24
C GLY A 19 -20.72 -12.79 2.16
N SER A 20 -20.15 -13.02 0.97
CA SER A 20 -18.81 -12.54 0.67
C SER A 20 -18.88 -11.03 0.82
N VAL A 21 -18.26 -10.51 1.90
CA VAL A 21 -18.00 -9.08 1.99
C VAL A 21 -17.02 -8.80 0.87
N ALA A 22 -17.54 -8.35 -0.27
CA ALA A 22 -16.70 -7.81 -1.32
C ALA A 22 -15.94 -6.66 -0.69
N GLN A 23 -14.62 -6.78 -0.60
CA GLN A 23 -13.76 -5.66 -0.27
C GLN A 23 -13.83 -4.69 -1.45
N THR A 24 -14.87 -3.85 -1.44
CA THR A 24 -14.99 -2.75 -2.37
C THR A 24 -13.95 -1.73 -1.99
N GLY A 25 -12.87 -1.57 -2.81
CA GLY A 25 -11.93 -0.47 -2.70
C GLY A 25 -10.46 -0.80 -2.76
N ALA A 26 -10.03 -2.06 -2.76
CA ALA A 26 -8.63 -2.39 -3.02
C ALA A 26 -8.41 -2.52 -4.53
N ASP A 27 -8.01 -1.42 -5.18
CA ASP A 27 -7.47 -1.50 -6.54
C ASP A 27 -6.16 -2.29 -6.46
N PRO A 28 -6.03 -3.48 -7.11
CA PRO A 28 -4.82 -4.29 -7.04
C PRO A 28 -3.59 -3.59 -7.65
N THR A 29 -3.79 -2.52 -8.40
CA THR A 29 -2.71 -1.72 -8.99
C THR A 29 -2.17 -0.66 -8.02
N ILE A 30 -2.86 -0.42 -6.92
CA ILE A 30 -2.46 0.55 -5.88
C ILE A 30 -1.95 -0.19 -4.65
N LYS A 31 -0.71 0.11 -4.28
CA LYS A 31 -0.07 -0.39 -3.07
C LYS A 31 0.22 0.77 -2.14
N TRP A 32 0.13 0.54 -0.85
CA TRP A 32 0.42 1.58 0.13
C TRP A 32 1.04 0.98 1.40
N ALA A 33 1.83 1.81 2.08
CA ALA A 33 2.42 1.48 3.37
C ALA A 33 2.58 2.73 4.22
N ALA A 34 2.16 2.65 5.47
CA ALA A 34 2.38 3.71 6.43
C ALA A 34 3.69 3.47 7.18
N VAL A 35 4.47 4.52 7.37
CA VAL A 35 5.75 4.47 8.08
C VAL A 35 5.95 5.76 8.86
N ASN A 36 6.62 5.67 10.01
CA ASN A 36 7.02 6.83 10.79
C ASN A 36 8.49 7.14 10.56
N LEU A 37 8.76 8.23 9.87
CA LEU A 37 10.12 8.75 9.65
C LEU A 37 10.51 9.62 10.84
N ARG A 38 11.13 9.01 11.84
CA ARG A 38 11.53 9.70 13.07
C ARG A 38 12.52 10.83 12.80
N ASP A 39 13.45 10.60 11.88
CA ASP A 39 14.44 11.57 11.46
C ASP A 39 14.08 12.12 10.09
N ALA A 40 14.28 13.44 9.89
CA ALA A 40 14.05 14.04 8.59
C ALA A 40 14.89 13.35 7.52
N THR A 41 14.20 12.89 6.48
CA THR A 41 14.78 12.12 5.39
C THR A 41 14.46 12.79 4.06
N MET A 42 15.47 12.94 3.23
CA MET A 42 15.28 13.48 1.89
C MET A 42 14.69 12.38 0.99
N ILE A 43 13.54 12.68 0.39
CA ILE A 43 12.85 11.81 -0.56
C ILE A 43 12.60 12.61 -1.83
N ALA A 44 13.24 12.21 -2.93
CA ALA A 44 13.14 12.89 -4.22
C ALA A 44 13.30 14.42 -4.13
N GLY A 45 14.27 14.87 -3.32
CA GLY A 45 14.61 16.28 -3.15
C GLY A 45 13.79 17.03 -2.09
N SER A 46 12.85 16.40 -1.42
CA SER A 46 12.06 17.00 -0.34
C SER A 46 12.38 16.37 1.01
N PHE A 47 12.56 17.19 2.04
CA PHE A 47 12.71 16.69 3.41
C PHE A 47 11.36 16.31 3.98
N VAL A 48 11.27 15.07 4.47
CA VAL A 48 10.04 14.48 5.00
C VAL A 48 10.33 13.88 6.38
N SER A 49 9.48 14.13 7.34
CA SER A 49 9.57 13.56 8.69
C SER A 49 8.18 13.29 9.27
N GLY A 50 8.14 12.44 10.28
CA GLY A 50 6.91 12.04 10.97
C GLY A 50 6.15 10.91 10.27
N PRO A 51 4.91 10.69 10.66
CA PRO A 51 4.05 9.67 10.06
C PRO A 51 3.70 10.04 8.61
N VAL A 52 3.99 9.13 7.69
CA VAL A 52 3.69 9.29 6.26
C VAL A 52 3.15 8.00 5.68
N VAL A 53 2.52 8.11 4.52
CA VAL A 53 2.08 6.95 3.74
C VAL A 53 2.68 7.04 2.33
N PHE A 54 3.28 5.94 1.91
CA PHE A 54 3.76 5.74 0.54
C PHE A 54 2.63 5.10 -0.26
N ILE A 55 2.26 5.70 -1.37
CA ILE A 55 1.24 5.19 -2.28
C ILE A 55 1.87 5.03 -3.66
N HIS A 56 1.83 3.81 -4.19
CA HIS A 56 2.31 3.49 -5.53
C HIS A 56 1.15 3.05 -6.40
N ASP A 57 1.09 3.57 -7.61
CA ASP A 57 0.04 3.28 -8.59
C ASP A 57 0.67 2.80 -9.90
N ASP A 58 0.51 1.51 -10.19
CA ASP A 58 1.03 0.88 -11.41
C ASP A 58 0.40 1.45 -12.68
N ALA A 59 -0.86 1.87 -12.62
CA ALA A 59 -1.54 2.47 -13.78
C ALA A 59 -0.93 3.83 -14.15
N ARG A 60 -0.56 4.63 -13.15
CA ARG A 60 0.16 5.89 -13.37
C ARG A 60 1.54 5.66 -13.95
N MET A 61 2.24 4.64 -13.43
CA MET A 61 3.55 4.25 -13.94
C MET A 61 3.48 3.86 -15.41
N ALA A 62 2.49 3.05 -15.79
CA ALA A 62 2.25 2.67 -17.20
C ALA A 62 1.91 3.86 -18.09
N ALA A 63 1.26 4.89 -17.54
CA ALA A 63 0.91 6.12 -18.25
C ALA A 63 2.06 7.14 -18.35
N GLY A 64 3.22 6.85 -17.73
CA GLY A 64 4.35 7.79 -17.68
C GLY A 64 4.16 8.94 -16.69
N GLU A 65 3.22 8.80 -15.77
CA GLU A 65 2.96 9.78 -14.72
C GLU A 65 3.73 9.41 -13.43
N PRO A 66 3.89 10.35 -12.47
CA PRO A 66 4.48 10.04 -11.17
C PRO A 66 3.74 8.88 -10.50
N CYS A 67 4.44 7.76 -10.33
CA CYS A 67 3.88 6.52 -9.82
C CYS A 67 3.81 6.46 -8.29
N THR A 68 4.66 7.22 -7.60
CA THR A 68 4.73 7.23 -6.15
C THR A 68 4.41 8.61 -5.61
N LYS A 69 3.53 8.61 -4.60
CA LYS A 69 3.19 9.78 -3.81
C LYS A 69 3.43 9.49 -2.34
N VAL A 70 4.05 10.42 -1.65
CA VAL A 70 4.21 10.37 -0.20
C VAL A 70 3.30 11.43 0.41
N HIS A 71 2.38 10.98 1.24
CA HIS A 71 1.43 11.84 1.93
C HIS A 71 1.70 11.83 3.42
N ARG A 72 1.34 12.91 4.09
CA ARG A 72 1.24 12.90 5.55
C ARG A 72 0.16 11.91 5.98
N PHE A 73 0.45 11.15 6.99
CA PHE A 73 -0.51 10.23 7.59
C PHE A 73 -0.97 10.80 8.93
N GLU A 74 -2.26 11.02 9.08
CA GLU A 74 -2.85 11.57 10.29
C GLU A 74 -3.71 10.53 10.98
N ALA A 75 -3.39 10.24 12.25
CA ALA A 75 -4.14 9.27 13.04
C ALA A 75 -5.61 9.70 13.16
N GLY A 76 -6.52 8.79 12.78
CA GLY A 76 -7.97 9.05 12.77
C GLY A 76 -8.49 9.74 11.51
N GLU A 77 -7.66 10.39 10.71
CA GLU A 77 -8.04 11.05 9.46
C GLU A 77 -7.50 10.35 8.21
N GLY A 78 -6.44 9.53 8.36
CA GLY A 78 -5.86 8.75 7.27
C GLY A 78 -4.89 9.54 6.41
N VAL A 79 -5.08 9.51 5.09
CA VAL A 79 -4.20 10.15 4.11
C VAL A 79 -4.43 11.65 4.09
N GLY A 80 -3.40 12.41 4.42
CA GLY A 80 -3.42 13.86 4.44
C GLY A 80 -2.76 14.51 3.22
N GLU A 81 -2.06 15.61 3.46
CA GLU A 81 -1.36 16.40 2.45
C GLU A 81 -0.33 15.60 1.66
N GLU A 82 -0.31 15.76 0.33
CA GLU A 82 0.77 15.26 -0.52
C GLU A 82 2.05 16.06 -0.25
N LEU A 83 3.12 15.38 0.15
CA LEU A 83 4.41 15.98 0.47
C LEU A 83 5.37 15.97 -0.71
N VAL A 84 5.37 14.87 -1.47
CA VAL A 84 6.20 14.71 -2.65
C VAL A 84 5.59 13.63 -3.56
N ALA A 85 5.73 13.82 -4.87
CA ALA A 85 5.39 12.83 -5.88
C ALA A 85 6.58 12.67 -6.84
N PHE A 86 6.85 11.46 -7.28
CA PHE A 86 7.99 11.20 -8.16
C PHE A 86 7.79 9.98 -9.04
N HIS A 87 8.58 9.92 -10.11
CA HIS A 87 8.72 8.75 -10.96
C HIS A 87 9.72 7.80 -10.32
N CYS A 88 9.28 6.60 -9.95
CA CYS A 88 10.16 5.57 -9.44
C CYS A 88 10.72 4.73 -10.59
N LYS A 89 11.85 4.06 -10.34
CA LYS A 89 12.44 3.10 -11.27
C LYS A 89 12.37 1.71 -10.64
N PRO A 90 11.72 0.73 -11.30
CA PRO A 90 11.59 -0.60 -10.74
C PRO A 90 12.93 -1.35 -10.76
N ARG A 91 13.17 -2.14 -9.72
CA ARG A 91 14.28 -3.08 -9.61
C ARG A 91 13.77 -4.39 -9.03
N TRP A 92 13.96 -5.49 -9.73
CA TRP A 92 13.52 -6.80 -9.29
C TRP A 92 14.46 -7.37 -8.23
N THR A 93 13.92 -7.80 -7.11
CA THR A 93 14.66 -8.39 -6.00
C THR A 93 13.73 -9.25 -5.15
N LYS A 94 14.29 -9.94 -4.16
CA LYS A 94 13.51 -10.80 -3.26
C LYS A 94 12.45 -9.99 -2.50
N ALA A 95 11.24 -10.54 -2.43
CA ALA A 95 10.14 -9.95 -1.66
C ALA A 95 10.46 -9.92 -0.17
N PRO A 96 10.38 -8.76 0.50
CA PRO A 96 10.53 -8.66 1.94
C PRO A 96 9.25 -9.07 2.67
N GLN A 97 9.37 -9.40 3.96
CA GLN A 97 8.21 -9.73 4.79
C GLN A 97 7.45 -8.49 5.28
N GLN A 98 8.09 -7.35 5.26
CA GLN A 98 7.50 -6.06 5.67
C GLN A 98 8.02 -4.94 4.77
N PHE A 99 7.36 -3.80 4.81
CA PHE A 99 7.83 -2.61 4.09
C PHE A 99 9.26 -2.27 4.48
N THR A 100 10.12 -2.12 3.48
CA THR A 100 11.54 -1.80 3.66
C THR A 100 11.89 -0.51 2.95
N GLN A 101 12.91 0.14 3.46
CA GLN A 101 13.47 1.35 2.87
C GLN A 101 15.00 1.31 2.96
N GLN A 102 15.66 1.75 1.90
CA GLN A 102 17.09 1.92 1.88
C GLN A 102 17.40 3.40 2.08
N VAL A 103 18.20 3.70 3.08
CA VAL A 103 18.59 5.06 3.42
C VAL A 103 20.09 5.17 3.42
N ARG A 104 20.61 6.12 2.66
CA ARG A 104 22.02 6.48 2.69
C ARG A 104 22.25 7.62 3.67
N THR A 105 23.20 7.44 4.55
CA THR A 105 23.62 8.44 5.53
C THR A 105 25.09 8.75 5.36
N SER A 106 25.48 9.99 5.62
CA SER A 106 26.87 10.40 5.76
C SER A 106 27.05 11.17 7.07
N ALA A 107 28.27 11.25 7.57
CA ALA A 107 28.54 11.88 8.88
C ALA A 107 28.02 13.32 8.99
N ASP A 108 28.11 14.08 7.90
CA ASP A 108 27.76 15.51 7.86
C ASP A 108 26.63 15.81 6.87
N GLY A 109 26.04 14.80 6.28
CA GLY A 109 25.01 14.95 5.26
C GLY A 109 23.63 14.54 5.72
N PRO A 110 22.61 14.86 4.93
CA PRO A 110 21.24 14.47 5.20
C PRO A 110 21.07 12.95 5.02
N ARG A 111 20.05 12.42 5.67
CA ARG A 111 19.54 11.08 5.37
C ARG A 111 18.83 11.13 4.02
N ILE A 112 19.19 10.24 3.10
CA ILE A 112 18.61 10.20 1.76
C ILE A 112 18.01 8.82 1.53
N MET A 113 16.71 8.76 1.32
CA MET A 113 16.05 7.53 0.92
C MET A 113 16.31 7.28 -0.56
N THR A 114 16.87 6.11 -0.87
CA THR A 114 17.27 5.75 -2.23
C THR A 114 16.34 4.72 -2.86
N GLU A 115 15.61 3.96 -2.05
CA GLU A 115 14.74 2.89 -2.51
C GLU A 115 13.73 2.52 -1.43
N TYR A 116 12.56 2.07 -1.84
CA TYR A 116 11.59 1.44 -0.94
C TYR A 116 10.98 0.20 -1.60
N GLN A 117 10.41 -0.70 -0.78
CA GLN A 117 9.79 -1.93 -1.26
C GLN A 117 8.64 -2.33 -0.35
N PHE A 118 7.51 -2.71 -0.95
CA PHE A 118 6.35 -3.19 -0.21
C PHE A 118 6.52 -4.65 0.23
N ALA A 119 5.88 -5.00 1.33
CA ALA A 119 5.85 -6.38 1.82
C ALA A 119 5.27 -7.32 0.75
N GLY A 120 5.91 -8.46 0.53
CA GLY A 120 5.45 -9.46 -0.43
C GLY A 120 5.64 -9.11 -1.89
N ASP A 121 6.23 -7.97 -2.21
CA ASP A 121 6.47 -7.52 -3.57
C ASP A 121 7.91 -7.77 -4.00
N GLU A 122 8.12 -8.39 -5.15
CA GLU A 122 9.44 -8.62 -5.73
C GLU A 122 9.99 -7.40 -6.48
N GLU A 123 9.22 -6.31 -6.54
CA GLU A 123 9.61 -5.06 -7.16
C GLU A 123 9.99 -4.03 -6.09
N ALA A 124 11.25 -3.63 -6.08
CA ALA A 124 11.73 -2.48 -5.34
C ALA A 124 11.66 -1.23 -6.22
N HIS A 125 11.47 -0.09 -5.61
CA HIS A 125 11.28 1.18 -6.31
C HIS A 125 12.43 2.13 -5.97
N GLU A 126 13.31 2.38 -6.95
CA GLU A 126 14.38 3.36 -6.80
C GLU A 126 13.82 4.77 -6.84
N ILE A 127 14.27 5.61 -5.93
CA ILE A 127 13.82 6.99 -5.78
C ILE A 127 14.80 7.92 -6.49
N PRO A 128 14.33 8.80 -7.38
CA PRO A 128 15.19 9.78 -8.03
C PRO A 128 15.67 10.84 -7.03
N ARG A 129 16.72 11.53 -7.36
CA ARG A 129 17.26 12.61 -6.50
C ARG A 129 16.34 13.82 -6.44
N THR A 130 15.52 14.03 -7.44
CA THR A 130 14.57 15.14 -7.55
C THR A 130 13.24 14.65 -8.06
N ALA A 131 12.16 15.32 -7.67
CA ALA A 131 10.79 15.02 -8.08
C ALA A 131 10.45 15.57 -9.48
N ARG A 132 11.17 15.15 -10.51
CA ARG A 132 10.88 15.52 -11.91
C ARG A 132 10.37 14.35 -12.71
#